data_327080ff2ac5755686789e0a41cb3297
#
_entry.id   327080ff2ac5755686789e0a41cb3297
#
_cell.length_a   1.000
_cell.length_b   1.000
_cell.length_c   1.000
_cell.angle_alpha   90.00
_cell.angle_beta   90.00
_cell.angle_gamma   90.00
#
_symmetry.space_group_name_H-M   'P 1'
#
loop_
_entity.id
_entity.type
_entity.pdbx_description
1 polymer ?
#
loop_
_entity_poly.entity_id
_entity_poly.type
_entity_poly.pdbx_seq_one_letter_code
_entity_poly.pdbx_strand_id
1 'polypeptide(L)'
;MNFESICRKAAKSFEWMVGDIEKFKEKANKSVSQEFIDSLTFTGMTLEPYQILLFSYGSAVIAFLFSLFIDALILFFYHFSIASSYFAILIMILTTLLFPLLALQIVSEYPKYKAKQMKIHSLGDIPEVLSYIVMYLKLNPNLENAFRFAARESNTSLAKDLRKLLWDMEIRIHKSIDDAITYFANLWGKWSDYLKRALHLIRSAVHEKSNERNTTLDRSIDVVLEGTKSMMMDFSQKLHQPTLVIYSMGVMIPLALVAMFPALSLIKTKFKIGIMEIFVFYDILLPLVLLFYIRKILAARPATFPLAPIPHSHPELRNLNKKKNAVIALIAAFIVSFIGLIFLKFFPSSIFPSSLIALWAFATFFSTYSLTTYSPYKRIRDEIKEMENEFGDALYVLGKRIMEGKPAEEAFIYASHALEGSKIAKVFERTSYNLLSMRMNTRAALFDEKFGSLKHVYSSRIRAIMKLLAEGIKKSYVAAGVAIVKIADHLKQLQNVEKSIKNVLGTLTSTLRTTANIFAPIIAGVTLGITKLISSTLLGMPSSSAFAAANFVNIKPNYFVFVIGVYIIELIFLLNRLANGIDEGDDRIEYMYDIGKYLPTSVILFTIVTILSILFFQSMSP
;
A
#
# COMPACT_ATOMS: atom_id res chain seq x y z
N MET A 1 -15.72 -9.36 1.48
CA MET A 1 -16.63 -9.49 2.66
C MET A 1 -16.13 -8.55 3.73
N ASN A 2 -17.01 -7.72 4.32
CA ASN A 2 -16.63 -6.84 5.42
C ASN A 2 -16.42 -7.67 6.70
N PHE A 3 -15.35 -7.34 7.48
CA PHE A 3 -15.08 -7.98 8.78
C PHE A 3 -16.33 -8.07 9.67
N GLU A 4 -17.15 -7.04 9.66
CA GLU A 4 -18.41 -6.95 10.40
C GLU A 4 -19.38 -8.08 10.06
N SER A 5 -19.57 -8.37 8.76
CA SER A 5 -20.48 -9.44 8.32
C SER A 5 -19.94 -10.83 8.66
N ILE A 6 -18.60 -11.00 8.61
CA ILE A 6 -17.96 -12.26 9.03
C ILE A 6 -18.09 -12.43 10.54
N CYS A 7 -17.78 -11.38 11.30
CA CYS A 7 -17.84 -11.41 12.76
C CYS A 7 -19.24 -11.74 13.26
N ARG A 8 -20.30 -11.12 12.71
CA ARG A 8 -21.70 -11.46 13.10
C ARG A 8 -22.08 -12.89 12.80
N LYS A 9 -21.72 -13.39 11.59
CA LYS A 9 -22.01 -14.78 11.21
C LYS A 9 -21.24 -15.76 12.07
N ALA A 10 -19.95 -15.53 12.26
CA ALA A 10 -19.11 -16.37 13.07
C ALA A 10 -19.51 -16.34 14.56
N ALA A 11 -19.78 -15.16 15.12
CA ALA A 11 -20.26 -15.05 16.49
C ALA A 11 -21.52 -15.91 16.70
N LYS A 12 -22.51 -15.82 15.79
CA LYS A 12 -23.72 -16.65 15.84
C LYS A 12 -23.41 -18.15 15.75
N SER A 13 -22.41 -18.54 14.94
CA SER A 13 -22.00 -19.95 14.81
C SER A 13 -21.29 -20.48 16.05
N PHE A 14 -20.70 -19.63 16.87
CA PHE A 14 -19.95 -20.00 18.08
C PHE A 14 -20.72 -19.75 19.39
N GLU A 15 -21.99 -19.33 19.32
CA GLU A 15 -22.83 -19.12 20.50
C GLU A 15 -22.96 -20.38 21.39
N TRP A 16 -22.90 -21.57 20.79
CA TRP A 16 -22.91 -22.83 21.50
C TRP A 16 -21.73 -23.07 22.45
N MET A 17 -20.61 -22.35 22.25
CA MET A 17 -19.43 -22.43 23.12
C MET A 17 -19.67 -21.77 24.49
N VAL A 18 -20.71 -20.97 24.61
CA VAL A 18 -21.04 -20.21 25.82
C VAL A 18 -22.41 -20.64 26.31
N GLY A 19 -22.45 -21.22 27.49
CA GLY A 19 -23.70 -21.78 28.03
C GLY A 19 -24.75 -20.72 28.37
N ASP A 20 -24.35 -19.49 28.76
CA ASP A 20 -25.24 -18.37 29.10
C ASP A 20 -24.76 -17.10 28.42
N ILE A 21 -25.43 -16.74 27.32
CA ILE A 21 -25.05 -15.60 26.46
C ILE A 21 -25.22 -14.27 27.21
N GLU A 22 -26.25 -14.13 28.08
CA GLU A 22 -26.45 -12.85 28.78
C GLU A 22 -25.35 -12.56 29.80
N LYS A 23 -24.99 -13.57 30.57
CA LYS A 23 -23.85 -13.44 31.52
C LYS A 23 -22.53 -13.18 30.79
N PHE A 24 -22.33 -13.79 29.62
CA PHE A 24 -21.15 -13.56 28.81
C PHE A 24 -21.13 -12.12 28.26
N LYS A 25 -22.25 -11.59 27.79
CA LYS A 25 -22.38 -10.19 27.35
C LYS A 25 -22.01 -9.20 28.45
N GLU A 26 -22.57 -9.42 29.65
CA GLU A 26 -22.27 -8.53 30.78
C GLU A 26 -20.78 -8.57 31.17
N LYS A 27 -20.20 -9.77 31.18
CA LYS A 27 -18.79 -9.97 31.49
C LYS A 27 -17.87 -9.38 30.41
N ALA A 28 -18.23 -9.55 29.13
CA ALA A 28 -17.52 -8.98 28.00
C ALA A 28 -17.55 -7.45 28.04
N ASN A 29 -18.70 -6.84 28.30
CA ASN A 29 -18.83 -5.38 28.39
C ASN A 29 -18.04 -4.79 29.56
N LYS A 30 -17.92 -5.51 30.68
CA LYS A 30 -17.09 -5.09 31.84
C LYS A 30 -15.59 -5.26 31.62
N SER A 31 -15.19 -6.24 30.82
CA SER A 31 -13.76 -6.56 30.57
C SER A 31 -13.12 -5.71 29.48
N VAL A 32 -13.90 -5.04 28.66
CA VAL A 32 -13.43 -4.27 27.51
C VAL A 32 -13.01 -2.87 27.92
N SER A 33 -11.83 -2.43 27.47
CA SER A 33 -11.33 -1.08 27.74
C SER A 33 -12.14 -0.01 27.02
N GLN A 34 -12.25 1.18 27.63
CA GLN A 34 -12.92 2.34 27.01
C GLN A 34 -12.33 2.66 25.63
N GLU A 35 -11.01 2.49 25.45
CA GLU A 35 -10.32 2.67 24.17
C GLU A 35 -10.86 1.74 23.07
N PHE A 36 -11.28 0.52 23.41
CA PHE A 36 -11.86 -0.42 22.47
C PHE A 36 -13.26 0.03 22.02
N ILE A 37 -14.08 0.50 22.95
CA ILE A 37 -15.41 1.05 22.66
C ILE A 37 -15.30 2.29 21.77
N ASP A 38 -14.39 3.21 22.10
CA ASP A 38 -14.09 4.39 21.29
C ASP A 38 -13.60 4.01 19.89
N SER A 39 -12.85 2.92 19.77
CA SER A 39 -12.38 2.40 18.47
C SER A 39 -13.53 1.84 17.62
N LEU A 40 -14.51 1.16 18.22
CA LEU A 40 -15.69 0.68 17.52
C LEU A 40 -16.57 1.83 17.02
N THR A 41 -16.80 2.81 17.88
CA THR A 41 -17.60 4.00 17.50
C THR A 41 -16.92 4.81 16.41
N PHE A 42 -15.61 4.99 16.47
CA PHE A 42 -14.82 5.70 15.46
C PHE A 42 -14.82 5.00 14.10
N THR A 43 -14.71 3.66 14.10
CA THR A 43 -14.72 2.88 12.85
C THR A 43 -16.12 2.75 12.24
N GLY A 44 -17.16 3.16 12.97
CA GLY A 44 -18.56 3.00 12.56
C GLY A 44 -19.02 1.54 12.52
N MET A 45 -18.31 0.64 13.22
CA MET A 45 -18.71 -0.77 13.31
C MET A 45 -19.88 -0.91 14.26
N THR A 46 -20.98 -1.50 13.79
CA THR A 46 -22.18 -1.77 14.58
C THR A 46 -22.08 -3.16 15.24
N LEU A 47 -20.89 -3.48 15.79
CA LEU A 47 -20.60 -4.73 16.50
C LEU A 47 -20.60 -4.51 18.00
N GLU A 48 -21.21 -5.43 18.72
CA GLU A 48 -21.09 -5.46 20.19
C GLU A 48 -19.78 -6.13 20.62
N PRO A 49 -19.15 -5.70 21.73
CA PRO A 49 -17.86 -6.25 22.18
C PRO A 49 -17.86 -7.77 22.33
N TYR A 50 -18.96 -8.36 22.83
CA TYR A 50 -19.07 -9.81 22.99
C TYR A 50 -18.98 -10.58 21.68
N GLN A 51 -19.46 -10.01 20.56
CA GLN A 51 -19.40 -10.66 19.25
C GLN A 51 -17.97 -10.82 18.77
N ILE A 52 -17.12 -9.80 19.02
CA ILE A 52 -15.72 -9.83 18.64
C ILE A 52 -14.96 -10.81 19.51
N LEU A 53 -15.22 -10.83 20.83
CA LEU A 53 -14.59 -11.78 21.74
C LEU A 53 -14.99 -13.22 21.40
N LEU A 54 -16.25 -13.46 21.10
CA LEU A 54 -16.73 -14.79 20.71
C LEU A 54 -16.10 -15.25 19.38
N PHE A 55 -15.99 -14.34 18.42
CA PHE A 55 -15.29 -14.62 17.16
C PHE A 55 -13.81 -14.87 17.38
N SER A 56 -13.15 -14.15 18.30
CA SER A 56 -11.73 -14.36 18.61
C SER A 56 -11.48 -15.75 19.23
N TYR A 57 -12.34 -16.19 20.15
CA TYR A 57 -12.24 -17.54 20.71
C TYR A 57 -12.55 -18.62 19.66
N GLY A 58 -13.58 -18.43 18.83
CA GLY A 58 -13.90 -19.34 17.75
C GLY A 58 -12.76 -19.45 16.72
N SER A 59 -12.12 -18.32 16.37
CA SER A 59 -10.97 -18.32 15.46
C SER A 59 -9.76 -19.03 16.07
N ALA A 60 -9.54 -18.92 17.39
CA ALA A 60 -8.47 -19.64 18.08
C ALA A 60 -8.69 -21.16 18.05
N VAL A 61 -9.94 -21.63 18.24
CA VAL A 61 -10.28 -23.05 18.14
C VAL A 61 -10.08 -23.59 16.72
N ILE A 62 -10.52 -22.83 15.71
CA ILE A 62 -10.27 -23.21 14.30
C ILE A 62 -8.78 -23.28 14.01
N ALA A 63 -8.00 -22.28 14.46
CA ALA A 63 -6.57 -22.26 14.27
C ALA A 63 -5.85 -23.42 14.99
N PHE A 64 -6.35 -23.82 16.15
CA PHE A 64 -5.86 -24.99 16.88
C PHE A 64 -6.14 -26.30 16.13
N LEU A 65 -7.35 -26.48 15.63
CA LEU A 65 -7.70 -27.67 14.82
C LEU A 65 -6.88 -27.72 13.52
N PHE A 66 -6.66 -26.55 12.91
CA PHE A 66 -5.86 -26.43 11.69
C PHE A 66 -4.38 -26.74 11.96
N SER A 67 -3.82 -26.30 13.09
CA SER A 67 -2.47 -26.66 13.48
C SER A 67 -2.30 -28.15 13.73
N LEU A 68 -3.27 -28.77 14.43
CA LEU A 68 -3.29 -30.23 14.63
C LEU A 68 -3.39 -31.00 13.31
N PHE A 69 -4.15 -30.50 12.35
CA PHE A 69 -4.24 -31.10 11.00
C PHE A 69 -2.89 -31.00 10.26
N ILE A 70 -2.21 -29.86 10.34
CA ILE A 70 -0.86 -29.69 9.77
C ILE A 70 0.12 -30.66 10.45
N ASP A 71 0.09 -30.75 11.77
CA ASP A 71 0.97 -31.63 12.52
C ASP A 71 0.70 -33.11 12.19
N ALA A 72 -0.57 -33.50 11.99
CA ALA A 72 -0.94 -34.84 11.52
C ALA A 72 -0.46 -35.11 10.09
N LEU A 73 -0.53 -34.13 9.18
CA LEU A 73 0.02 -34.24 7.84
C LEU A 73 1.55 -34.41 7.87
N ILE A 74 2.24 -33.65 8.69
CA ILE A 74 3.69 -33.78 8.89
C ILE A 74 4.02 -35.17 9.37
N LEU A 75 3.30 -35.69 10.37
CA LEU A 75 3.46 -37.06 10.87
C LEU A 75 3.22 -38.13 9.79
N PHE A 76 2.18 -37.95 8.98
CA PHE A 76 1.83 -38.89 7.91
C PHE A 76 2.90 -38.97 6.81
N PHE A 77 3.38 -37.82 6.34
CA PHE A 77 4.41 -37.74 5.31
C PHE A 77 5.79 -38.25 5.78
N TYR A 78 6.09 -38.14 7.08
CA TYR A 78 7.34 -38.59 7.66
C TYR A 78 7.34 -40.09 8.07
N HIS A 79 6.33 -40.88 7.72
CA HIS A 79 6.27 -42.33 8.00
C HIS A 79 6.65 -42.70 9.44
N PHE A 80 6.08 -42.04 10.46
CA PHE A 80 6.33 -42.32 11.88
C PHE A 80 7.82 -42.22 12.33
N SER A 81 8.74 -41.79 11.45
CA SER A 81 10.17 -41.66 11.76
C SER A 81 10.53 -40.44 12.57
N ILE A 82 9.54 -39.55 12.85
CA ILE A 82 9.71 -38.25 13.54
C ILE A 82 9.99 -38.43 15.04
N ALA A 83 9.63 -39.57 15.63
CA ALA A 83 9.86 -39.80 17.08
C ALA A 83 11.35 -39.66 17.49
N SER A 84 12.28 -39.63 16.53
CA SER A 84 13.71 -39.40 16.77
C SER A 84 14.21 -37.99 16.53
N SER A 85 13.38 -37.07 15.99
CA SER A 85 13.78 -35.66 15.71
C SER A 85 13.16 -34.68 16.70
N TYR A 86 13.91 -34.34 17.74
CA TYR A 86 13.51 -33.31 18.72
C TYR A 86 13.12 -31.97 18.06
N PHE A 87 13.67 -31.68 16.89
CA PHE A 87 13.39 -30.44 16.15
C PHE A 87 11.97 -30.42 15.55
N ALA A 88 11.52 -31.55 14.97
CA ALA A 88 10.17 -31.68 14.46
C ALA A 88 9.13 -31.60 15.59
N ILE A 89 9.40 -32.23 16.73
CA ILE A 89 8.53 -32.10 17.92
C ILE A 89 8.48 -30.66 18.40
N LEU A 90 9.62 -29.96 18.42
CA LEU A 90 9.67 -28.54 18.81
C LEU A 90 8.82 -27.67 17.87
N ILE A 91 8.92 -27.90 16.55
CA ILE A 91 8.09 -27.17 15.55
C ILE A 91 6.61 -27.46 15.76
N MET A 92 6.24 -28.72 15.96
CA MET A 92 4.84 -29.11 16.20
C MET A 92 4.28 -28.46 17.47
N ILE A 93 5.03 -28.45 18.56
CA ILE A 93 4.62 -27.76 19.79
C ILE A 93 4.50 -26.25 19.54
N LEU A 94 5.44 -25.66 18.82
CA LEU A 94 5.45 -24.23 18.52
C LEU A 94 4.26 -23.84 17.61
N THR A 95 3.96 -24.60 16.57
CA THR A 95 2.81 -24.37 15.69
C THR A 95 1.50 -24.51 16.44
N THR A 96 1.32 -25.59 17.21
CA THR A 96 0.09 -25.85 17.99
C THR A 96 -0.18 -24.78 19.04
N LEU A 97 0.87 -24.18 19.63
CA LEU A 97 0.72 -23.11 20.62
C LEU A 97 0.57 -21.72 19.97
N LEU A 98 1.36 -21.43 18.95
CA LEU A 98 1.49 -20.10 18.37
C LEU A 98 0.28 -19.72 17.50
N PHE A 99 -0.23 -20.66 16.67
CA PHE A 99 -1.33 -20.37 15.75
C PHE A 99 -2.63 -19.92 16.46
N PRO A 100 -3.12 -20.62 17.51
CA PRO A 100 -4.31 -20.18 18.24
C PRO A 100 -4.12 -18.83 18.93
N LEU A 101 -2.95 -18.59 19.55
CA LEU A 101 -2.66 -17.33 20.21
C LEU A 101 -2.63 -16.16 19.22
N LEU A 102 -2.00 -16.34 18.06
CA LEU A 102 -1.97 -15.33 17.00
C LEU A 102 -3.37 -15.06 16.45
N ALA A 103 -4.17 -16.09 16.21
CA ALA A 103 -5.54 -15.94 15.72
C ALA A 103 -6.39 -15.14 16.72
N LEU A 104 -6.32 -15.47 18.02
CA LEU A 104 -7.01 -14.77 19.08
C LEU A 104 -6.61 -13.29 19.12
N GLN A 105 -5.30 -13.01 19.12
CA GLN A 105 -4.79 -11.64 19.20
C GLN A 105 -5.16 -10.81 17.96
N ILE A 106 -5.00 -11.35 16.77
CA ILE A 106 -5.31 -10.65 15.51
C ILE A 106 -6.79 -10.25 15.45
N VAL A 107 -7.70 -11.16 15.83
CA VAL A 107 -9.13 -10.90 15.76
C VAL A 107 -9.57 -9.96 16.88
N SER A 108 -9.11 -10.14 18.11
CA SER A 108 -9.49 -9.29 19.24
C SER A 108 -8.98 -7.86 19.10
N GLU A 109 -7.78 -7.65 18.56
CA GLU A 109 -7.20 -6.30 18.39
C GLU A 109 -7.58 -5.62 17.07
N TYR A 110 -8.27 -6.33 16.17
CA TYR A 110 -8.63 -5.80 14.84
C TYR A 110 -9.35 -4.44 14.87
N PRO A 111 -10.36 -4.18 15.74
CA PRO A 111 -11.02 -2.87 15.80
C PRO A 111 -10.08 -1.75 16.19
N LYS A 112 -9.21 -1.96 17.19
CA LYS A 112 -8.19 -0.97 17.60
C LYS A 112 -7.21 -0.69 16.46
N TYR A 113 -6.73 -1.76 15.82
CA TYR A 113 -5.85 -1.64 14.66
C TYR A 113 -6.50 -0.86 13.52
N LYS A 114 -7.75 -1.18 13.20
CA LYS A 114 -8.51 -0.51 12.13
C LYS A 114 -8.79 0.95 12.45
N ALA A 115 -9.19 1.26 13.70
CA ALA A 115 -9.36 2.63 14.17
C ALA A 115 -8.07 3.44 14.07
N LYS A 116 -6.95 2.87 14.54
CA LYS A 116 -5.63 3.50 14.44
C LYS A 116 -5.24 3.74 12.99
N GLN A 117 -5.42 2.76 12.12
CA GLN A 117 -5.15 2.90 10.68
C GLN A 117 -6.01 4.01 10.06
N MET A 118 -7.32 4.04 10.32
CA MET A 118 -8.21 5.08 9.80
C MET A 118 -7.82 6.47 10.31
N LYS A 119 -7.49 6.61 11.60
CA LYS A 119 -7.02 7.88 12.17
C LYS A 119 -5.74 8.36 11.50
N ILE A 120 -4.74 7.49 11.37
CA ILE A 120 -3.46 7.81 10.73
C ILE A 120 -3.67 8.18 9.25
N HIS A 121 -4.52 7.45 8.54
CA HIS A 121 -4.85 7.77 7.14
C HIS A 121 -5.57 9.12 7.01
N SER A 122 -6.48 9.43 7.92
CA SER A 122 -7.19 10.73 7.91
C SER A 122 -6.27 11.93 8.12
N LEU A 123 -5.13 11.76 8.80
CA LEU A 123 -4.15 12.84 8.97
C LEU A 123 -3.54 13.28 7.62
N GLY A 124 -3.39 12.38 6.66
CA GLY A 124 -2.91 12.71 5.32
C GLY A 124 -3.93 13.45 4.45
N ASP A 125 -5.21 13.37 4.81
CA ASP A 125 -6.29 14.06 4.09
C ASP A 125 -6.40 15.54 4.49
N ILE A 126 -5.76 15.93 5.61
CA ILE A 126 -5.87 17.27 6.19
C ILE A 126 -5.51 18.38 5.19
N PRO A 127 -4.37 18.32 4.45
CA PRO A 127 -3.99 19.38 3.52
C PRO A 127 -5.03 19.60 2.43
N GLU A 128 -5.59 18.53 1.87
CA GLU A 128 -6.60 18.62 0.82
C GLU A 128 -7.90 19.23 1.33
N VAL A 129 -8.43 18.70 2.43
CA VAL A 129 -9.71 19.17 3.00
C VAL A 129 -9.62 20.61 3.45
N LEU A 130 -8.53 21.00 4.14
CA LEU A 130 -8.35 22.39 4.56
C LEU A 130 -8.10 23.34 3.40
N SER A 131 -7.41 22.89 2.35
CA SER A 131 -7.27 23.67 1.11
C SER A 131 -8.63 24.01 0.52
N TYR A 132 -9.58 23.07 0.46
CA TYR A 132 -10.93 23.35 -0.04
C TYR A 132 -11.68 24.34 0.85
N ILE A 133 -11.56 24.25 2.17
CA ILE A 133 -12.16 25.22 3.10
C ILE A 133 -11.60 26.63 2.85
N VAL A 134 -10.27 26.75 2.81
CA VAL A 134 -9.60 28.03 2.63
C VAL A 134 -9.87 28.62 1.25
N MET A 135 -9.82 27.81 0.20
CA MET A 135 -10.16 28.26 -1.17
C MET A 135 -11.57 28.83 -1.25
N TYR A 136 -12.54 28.15 -0.60
CA TYR A 136 -13.92 28.65 -0.56
C TYR A 136 -14.03 29.97 0.23
N LEU A 137 -13.38 30.08 1.40
CA LEU A 137 -13.41 31.27 2.25
C LEU A 137 -12.79 32.51 1.60
N LYS A 138 -11.79 32.31 0.72
CA LYS A 138 -11.21 33.41 -0.08
C LYS A 138 -12.21 34.01 -1.09
N LEU A 139 -13.13 33.19 -1.60
CA LEU A 139 -14.18 33.59 -2.52
C LEU A 139 -15.44 34.09 -1.78
N ASN A 140 -15.76 33.43 -0.68
CA ASN A 140 -16.96 33.69 0.09
C ASN A 140 -16.71 33.46 1.59
N PRO A 141 -16.68 34.50 2.43
CA PRO A 141 -16.36 34.39 3.85
C PRO A 141 -17.54 33.84 4.67
N ASN A 142 -17.94 32.61 4.38
CA ASN A 142 -18.97 31.86 5.11
C ASN A 142 -18.44 30.51 5.52
N LEU A 143 -18.22 30.32 6.83
CA LEU A 143 -17.66 29.10 7.40
C LEU A 143 -18.50 27.87 7.08
N GLU A 144 -19.81 27.93 7.30
CA GLU A 144 -20.70 26.80 7.09
C GLU A 144 -20.64 26.31 5.64
N ASN A 145 -20.75 27.22 4.68
CA ASN A 145 -20.68 26.87 3.27
C ASN A 145 -19.30 26.35 2.86
N ALA A 146 -18.21 26.84 3.47
CA ALA A 146 -16.86 26.37 3.21
C ALA A 146 -16.67 24.93 3.71
N PHE A 147 -17.12 24.62 4.92
CA PHE A 147 -17.08 23.27 5.46
C PHE A 147 -18.00 22.32 4.68
N ARG A 148 -19.19 22.76 4.29
CA ARG A 148 -20.12 22.01 3.45
C ARG A 148 -19.52 21.71 2.06
N PHE A 149 -18.81 22.67 1.47
CA PHE A 149 -18.10 22.49 0.21
C PHE A 149 -17.00 21.45 0.35
N ALA A 150 -16.10 21.57 1.32
CA ALA A 150 -15.02 20.62 1.55
C ALA A 150 -15.54 19.19 1.84
N ALA A 151 -16.59 19.07 2.65
CA ALA A 151 -17.23 17.80 2.96
C ALA A 151 -17.86 17.11 1.74
N ARG A 152 -18.30 17.88 0.74
CA ARG A 152 -18.93 17.36 -0.49
C ARG A 152 -17.92 17.02 -1.56
N GLU A 153 -16.92 17.87 -1.77
CA GLU A 153 -15.95 17.70 -2.86
C GLU A 153 -14.83 16.72 -2.52
N SER A 154 -14.57 16.47 -1.23
CA SER A 154 -13.60 15.44 -0.80
C SER A 154 -14.28 14.12 -0.43
N ASN A 155 -13.68 13.01 -0.88
CA ASN A 155 -14.14 11.65 -0.57
C ASN A 155 -13.30 10.98 0.53
N THR A 156 -12.54 11.76 1.27
CA THR A 156 -11.63 11.28 2.32
C THR A 156 -12.36 10.88 3.61
N SER A 157 -11.62 10.24 4.50
CA SER A 157 -12.14 9.87 5.82
C SER A 157 -12.46 11.11 6.66
N LEU A 158 -11.59 12.12 6.61
CA LEU A 158 -11.78 13.39 7.31
C LEU A 158 -13.05 14.12 6.80
N ALA A 159 -13.32 14.07 5.49
CA ALA A 159 -14.54 14.64 4.93
C ALA A 159 -15.82 13.95 5.40
N LYS A 160 -15.77 12.66 5.75
CA LYS A 160 -16.90 11.94 6.38
C LYS A 160 -17.17 12.49 7.78
N ASP A 161 -16.13 12.75 8.54
CA ASP A 161 -16.26 13.33 9.88
C ASP A 161 -16.79 14.78 9.81
N LEU A 162 -16.38 15.56 8.80
CA LEU A 162 -16.96 16.87 8.54
C LEU A 162 -18.45 16.78 8.17
N ARG A 163 -18.86 15.77 7.39
CA ARG A 163 -20.28 15.54 7.09
C ARG A 163 -21.09 15.24 8.34
N LYS A 164 -20.53 14.43 9.24
CA LYS A 164 -21.14 14.16 10.53
C LYS A 164 -21.24 15.41 11.37
N LEU A 165 -20.18 16.22 11.46
CA LEU A 165 -20.19 17.49 12.17
C LEU A 165 -21.28 18.45 11.67
N LEU A 166 -21.43 18.57 10.34
CA LEU A 166 -22.47 19.40 9.72
C LEU A 166 -23.88 18.85 10.01
N TRP A 167 -24.03 17.54 10.00
CA TRP A 167 -25.29 16.91 10.40
C TRP A 167 -25.62 17.17 11.86
N ASP A 168 -24.64 17.02 12.77
CA ASP A 168 -24.80 17.30 14.20
C ASP A 168 -25.19 18.77 14.45
N MET A 169 -24.72 19.67 13.59
CA MET A 169 -25.13 21.08 13.60
C MET A 169 -26.57 21.26 13.10
N GLU A 170 -26.98 20.59 12.01
CA GLU A 170 -28.35 20.66 11.48
C GLU A 170 -29.40 20.16 12.50
N ILE A 171 -29.07 19.13 13.28
CA ILE A 171 -29.93 18.60 14.36
C ILE A 171 -29.74 19.34 15.69
N ARG A 172 -29.00 20.47 15.68
CA ARG A 172 -28.79 21.39 16.83
C ARG A 172 -28.06 20.78 18.03
N ILE A 173 -27.18 19.80 17.82
CA ILE A 173 -26.26 19.34 18.88
C ILE A 173 -25.25 20.44 19.21
N HIS A 174 -24.80 21.18 18.20
CA HIS A 174 -23.95 22.37 18.35
C HIS A 174 -24.76 23.65 18.15
N LYS A 175 -24.49 24.67 18.98
CA LYS A 175 -25.22 25.95 18.96
C LYS A 175 -24.89 26.79 17.75
N SER A 176 -23.66 26.71 17.24
CA SER A 176 -23.15 27.45 16.11
C SER A 176 -22.06 26.70 15.36
N ILE A 177 -21.72 27.17 14.15
CA ILE A 177 -20.59 26.64 13.39
C ILE A 177 -19.26 26.80 14.14
N ASP A 178 -19.09 27.91 14.88
CA ASP A 178 -17.91 28.18 15.69
C ASP A 178 -17.74 27.15 16.83
N ASP A 179 -18.85 26.80 17.49
CA ASP A 179 -18.88 25.77 18.52
C ASP A 179 -18.54 24.38 17.93
N ALA A 180 -19.16 24.05 16.80
CA ALA A 180 -18.89 22.82 16.07
C ALA A 180 -17.42 22.70 15.64
N ILE A 181 -16.83 23.75 15.09
CA ILE A 181 -15.41 23.76 14.70
C ILE A 181 -14.50 23.62 15.93
N THR A 182 -14.84 24.26 17.05
CA THR A 182 -14.07 24.16 18.30
C THR A 182 -14.11 22.73 18.84
N TYR A 183 -15.28 22.10 18.84
CA TYR A 183 -15.42 20.70 19.20
C TYR A 183 -14.57 19.79 18.29
N PHE A 184 -14.65 19.98 16.99
CA PHE A 184 -13.90 19.24 15.99
C PHE A 184 -12.38 19.43 16.15
N ALA A 185 -11.93 20.68 16.38
CA ALA A 185 -10.53 21.00 16.64
C ALA A 185 -9.99 20.33 17.90
N ASN A 186 -10.80 20.25 18.96
CA ASN A 186 -10.40 19.57 20.20
C ASN A 186 -10.42 18.04 20.05
N LEU A 187 -11.36 17.48 19.29
CA LEU A 187 -11.43 16.03 19.01
C LEU A 187 -10.21 15.58 18.24
N TRP A 188 -9.89 16.25 17.14
CA TRP A 188 -8.77 15.92 16.27
C TRP A 188 -7.42 16.45 16.77
N GLY A 189 -7.42 17.46 17.64
CA GLY A 189 -6.22 18.03 18.24
C GLY A 189 -5.43 17.04 19.12
N LYS A 190 -6.08 15.99 19.61
CA LYS A 190 -5.40 14.88 20.31
C LYS A 190 -4.45 14.10 19.37
N TRP A 191 -4.66 14.17 18.06
CA TRP A 191 -3.92 13.43 17.04
C TRP A 191 -3.06 14.33 16.15
N SER A 192 -3.45 15.61 16.01
CA SER A 192 -2.79 16.57 15.14
C SER A 192 -2.90 17.99 15.69
N ASP A 193 -1.84 18.46 16.31
CA ASP A 193 -1.76 19.83 16.83
C ASP A 193 -1.79 20.88 15.70
N TYR A 194 -1.18 20.57 14.54
CA TYR A 194 -1.21 21.46 13.40
C TYR A 194 -2.63 21.62 12.79
N LEU A 195 -3.45 20.57 12.79
CA LEU A 195 -4.86 20.68 12.40
C LEU A 195 -5.64 21.58 13.37
N LYS A 196 -5.45 21.38 14.67
CA LYS A 196 -6.09 22.20 15.70
C LYS A 196 -5.74 23.68 15.51
N ARG A 197 -4.45 23.99 15.36
CA ARG A 197 -3.98 25.36 15.12
C ARG A 197 -4.56 25.96 13.84
N ALA A 198 -4.57 25.21 12.75
CA ALA A 198 -5.12 25.66 11.48
C ALA A 198 -6.62 25.95 11.56
N LEU A 199 -7.41 25.09 12.22
CA LEU A 199 -8.84 25.33 12.41
C LEU A 199 -9.12 26.57 13.26
N HIS A 200 -8.30 26.84 14.29
CA HIS A 200 -8.41 28.09 15.05
C HIS A 200 -8.09 29.33 14.20
N LEU A 201 -7.06 29.26 13.34
CA LEU A 201 -6.75 30.35 12.40
C LEU A 201 -7.89 30.56 11.39
N ILE A 202 -8.46 29.50 10.83
CA ILE A 202 -9.59 29.59 9.89
C ILE A 202 -10.80 30.23 10.56
N ARG A 203 -11.11 29.86 11.81
CA ARG A 203 -12.20 30.46 12.59
C ARG A 203 -11.96 31.93 12.86
N SER A 204 -10.74 32.32 13.25
CA SER A 204 -10.39 33.72 13.47
C SER A 204 -10.49 34.58 12.20
N ALA A 205 -9.99 34.03 11.09
CA ALA A 205 -9.91 34.73 9.81
C ALA A 205 -11.26 35.29 9.31
N VAL A 206 -12.38 34.63 9.61
CA VAL A 206 -13.70 35.07 9.10
C VAL A 206 -14.16 36.37 9.76
N HIS A 207 -13.68 36.64 10.96
CA HIS A 207 -13.99 37.87 11.69
C HIS A 207 -13.04 39.06 11.34
N GLU A 208 -12.01 38.81 10.51
CA GLU A 208 -11.00 39.77 10.12
C GLU A 208 -11.39 40.53 8.84
N LYS A 209 -10.77 41.71 8.64
CA LYS A 209 -10.91 42.48 7.39
C LYS A 209 -10.32 41.72 6.20
N SER A 210 -10.77 42.02 4.99
CA SER A 210 -10.47 41.25 3.79
C SER A 210 -8.97 40.95 3.57
N ASN A 211 -8.08 41.93 3.78
CA ASN A 211 -6.64 41.73 3.58
C ASN A 211 -6.03 40.89 4.69
N GLU A 212 -6.36 41.15 5.94
CA GLU A 212 -5.88 40.38 7.10
C GLU A 212 -6.39 38.93 7.04
N ARG A 213 -7.69 38.77 6.69
CA ARG A 213 -8.30 37.46 6.49
C ARG A 213 -7.53 36.58 5.50
N ASN A 214 -7.17 37.12 4.35
CA ASN A 214 -6.43 36.37 3.34
C ASN A 214 -5.06 35.91 3.87
N THR A 215 -4.36 36.76 4.61
CA THR A 215 -3.06 36.43 5.23
C THR A 215 -3.21 35.35 6.30
N THR A 216 -4.23 35.42 7.14
CA THR A 216 -4.49 34.42 8.19
C THR A 216 -4.92 33.08 7.57
N LEU A 217 -5.70 33.10 6.48
CA LEU A 217 -6.06 31.90 5.73
C LEU A 217 -4.84 31.25 5.07
N ASP A 218 -3.92 32.04 4.48
CA ASP A 218 -2.67 31.55 3.92
C ASP A 218 -1.82 30.87 5.01
N ARG A 219 -1.67 31.55 6.15
CA ARG A 219 -0.95 31.00 7.30
C ARG A 219 -1.55 29.69 7.81
N SER A 220 -2.86 29.52 7.75
CA SER A 220 -3.50 28.27 8.16
C SER A 220 -3.12 27.10 7.28
N ILE A 221 -2.96 27.32 5.97
CA ILE A 221 -2.45 26.28 5.03
C ILE A 221 -0.98 25.99 5.29
N ASP A 222 -0.15 27.04 5.45
CA ASP A 222 1.29 26.86 5.71
C ASP A 222 1.53 26.00 6.96
N VAL A 223 0.79 26.24 8.05
CA VAL A 223 0.85 25.43 9.29
C VAL A 223 0.54 23.95 9.00
N VAL A 224 -0.45 23.69 8.15
CA VAL A 224 -0.81 22.30 7.81
C VAL A 224 0.23 21.65 6.92
N LEU A 225 0.72 22.37 5.92
CA LEU A 225 1.72 21.83 4.99
C LEU A 225 3.03 21.53 5.70
N GLU A 226 3.49 22.44 6.56
CA GLU A 226 4.68 22.26 7.36
C GLU A 226 4.51 21.13 8.38
N GLY A 227 3.35 21.06 9.06
CA GLY A 227 3.02 19.98 9.99
C GLY A 227 2.98 18.62 9.30
N THR A 228 2.39 18.54 8.12
CA THR A 228 2.36 17.30 7.33
C THR A 228 3.76 16.87 6.88
N LYS A 229 4.57 17.83 6.41
CA LYS A 229 5.96 17.59 6.02
C LYS A 229 6.79 17.08 7.20
N SER A 230 6.69 17.74 8.36
CA SER A 230 7.39 17.33 9.59
C SER A 230 6.99 15.92 10.02
N MET A 231 5.69 15.62 10.04
CA MET A 231 5.19 14.28 10.38
C MET A 231 5.74 13.19 9.45
N MET A 232 5.87 13.48 8.15
CA MET A 232 6.42 12.53 7.19
C MET A 232 7.93 12.37 7.31
N MET A 233 8.66 13.45 7.65
CA MET A 233 10.09 13.38 7.96
C MET A 233 10.35 12.52 9.20
N ASP A 234 9.59 12.73 10.28
CA ASP A 234 9.68 11.93 11.50
C ASP A 234 9.38 10.46 11.24
N PHE A 235 8.38 10.19 10.41
CA PHE A 235 8.07 8.82 10.00
C PHE A 235 9.22 8.19 9.20
N SER A 236 9.79 8.92 8.23
CA SER A 236 10.94 8.44 7.45
C SER A 236 12.14 8.10 8.32
N GLN A 237 12.46 8.94 9.30
CA GLN A 237 13.55 8.66 10.25
C GLN A 237 13.28 7.40 11.08
N LYS A 238 12.03 7.24 11.56
CA LYS A 238 11.62 6.05 12.32
C LYS A 238 11.63 4.77 11.48
N LEU A 239 11.55 4.86 10.15
CA LEU A 239 11.60 3.70 9.25
C LEU A 239 13.00 3.12 9.08
N HIS A 240 14.05 3.87 9.36
CA HIS A 240 15.42 3.44 9.06
C HIS A 240 15.78 2.14 9.81
N GLN A 241 15.53 2.06 11.10
CA GLN A 241 15.80 0.85 11.89
C GLN A 241 14.95 -0.35 11.48
N PRO A 242 13.61 -0.27 11.37
CA PRO A 242 12.79 -1.35 10.87
C PRO A 242 13.22 -1.89 9.50
N THR A 243 13.66 -1.00 8.60
CA THR A 243 14.15 -1.41 7.28
C THR A 243 15.44 -2.24 7.37
N LEU A 244 16.37 -1.86 8.25
CA LEU A 244 17.58 -2.64 8.52
C LEU A 244 17.26 -4.02 9.11
N VAL A 245 16.28 -4.11 10.02
CA VAL A 245 15.83 -5.39 10.59
C VAL A 245 15.27 -6.30 9.48
N ILE A 246 14.42 -5.76 8.59
CA ILE A 246 13.88 -6.54 7.46
C ILE A 246 15.00 -7.01 6.53
N TYR A 247 15.97 -6.16 6.22
CA TYR A 247 17.12 -6.53 5.40
C TYR A 247 17.95 -7.64 6.06
N SER A 248 18.25 -7.51 7.34
CA SER A 248 19.01 -8.50 8.07
C SER A 248 18.28 -9.84 8.20
N MET A 249 17.00 -9.82 8.63
CA MET A 249 16.20 -11.03 8.83
C MET A 249 15.73 -11.67 7.52
N GLY A 250 15.44 -10.84 6.50
CA GLY A 250 14.88 -11.32 5.23
C GLY A 250 15.94 -11.65 4.18
N VAL A 251 17.14 -11.09 4.24
CA VAL A 251 18.16 -11.29 3.21
C VAL A 251 19.44 -11.84 3.80
N MET A 252 20.11 -11.11 4.70
CA MET A 252 21.46 -11.47 5.13
C MET A 252 21.52 -12.79 5.92
N ILE A 253 20.74 -12.88 7.00
CA ILE A 253 20.79 -14.06 7.87
C ILE A 253 20.31 -15.33 7.16
N PRO A 254 19.16 -15.33 6.43
CA PRO A 254 18.72 -16.52 5.72
C PRO A 254 19.73 -17.00 4.67
N LEU A 255 20.27 -16.08 3.86
CA LEU A 255 21.22 -16.47 2.81
C LEU A 255 22.57 -16.92 3.38
N ALA A 256 23.04 -16.32 4.49
CA ALA A 256 24.22 -16.80 5.20
C ALA A 256 24.02 -18.22 5.76
N LEU A 257 22.83 -18.51 6.33
CA LEU A 257 22.49 -19.86 6.79
C LEU A 257 22.49 -20.88 5.65
N VAL A 258 21.98 -20.51 4.47
CA VAL A 258 22.05 -21.38 3.27
C VAL A 258 23.49 -21.77 2.93
N ALA A 259 24.43 -20.82 2.97
CA ALA A 259 25.85 -21.10 2.71
C ALA A 259 26.47 -22.04 3.75
N MET A 260 26.01 -21.96 4.99
CA MET A 260 26.53 -22.77 6.11
C MET A 260 25.92 -24.17 6.19
N PHE A 261 24.79 -24.46 5.51
CA PHE A 261 24.09 -25.74 5.61
C PHE A 261 24.98 -26.96 5.35
N PRO A 262 25.81 -27.01 4.29
CA PRO A 262 26.70 -28.16 4.07
C PRO A 262 27.72 -28.33 5.21
N ALA A 263 28.24 -27.23 5.75
CA ALA A 263 29.19 -27.29 6.87
C ALA A 263 28.51 -27.76 8.17
N LEU A 264 27.26 -27.33 8.42
CA LEU A 264 26.48 -27.80 9.58
C LEU A 264 26.19 -29.32 9.51
N SER A 265 26.09 -29.89 8.32
CA SER A 265 25.89 -31.35 8.16
C SER A 265 27.10 -32.19 8.62
N LEU A 266 28.29 -31.58 8.77
CA LEU A 266 29.49 -32.24 9.29
C LEU A 266 29.47 -32.42 10.81
N ILE A 267 28.68 -31.62 11.51
CA ILE A 267 28.60 -31.72 12.97
C ILE A 267 27.73 -32.93 13.31
N LYS A 268 28.28 -33.90 14.06
CA LYS A 268 27.52 -35.05 14.57
C LYS A 268 26.44 -34.59 15.55
N THR A 269 25.38 -33.96 15.05
CA THR A 269 24.21 -33.62 15.84
C THR A 269 23.16 -34.74 15.72
N LYS A 270 22.37 -34.92 16.77
CA LYS A 270 21.17 -35.75 16.73
C LYS A 270 20.08 -35.17 15.81
N PHE A 271 20.29 -33.93 15.32
CA PHE A 271 19.35 -33.20 14.45
C PHE A 271 19.66 -33.51 12.99
N LYS A 272 18.77 -34.25 12.33
CA LYS A 272 18.77 -34.44 10.88
C LYS A 272 17.92 -33.32 10.28
N ILE A 273 18.56 -32.35 9.61
CA ILE A 273 17.85 -31.28 8.88
C ILE A 273 17.65 -31.78 7.44
N GLY A 274 16.41 -32.08 7.07
CA GLY A 274 16.03 -32.49 5.72
C GLY A 274 15.59 -31.28 4.86
N ILE A 275 15.25 -31.54 3.61
CA ILE A 275 14.77 -30.52 2.66
C ILE A 275 13.44 -29.92 3.11
N MET A 276 12.60 -30.70 3.80
CA MET A 276 11.28 -30.27 4.23
C MET A 276 11.36 -29.24 5.37
N GLU A 277 12.29 -29.43 6.31
CA GLU A 277 12.53 -28.47 7.38
C GLU A 277 13.06 -27.15 6.84
N ILE A 278 13.91 -27.22 5.81
CA ILE A 278 14.42 -26.04 5.11
C ILE A 278 13.26 -25.33 4.40
N PHE A 279 12.40 -26.06 3.69
CA PHE A 279 11.23 -25.52 3.02
C PHE A 279 10.27 -24.83 4.03
N VAL A 280 9.93 -25.50 5.12
CA VAL A 280 9.05 -24.92 6.14
C VAL A 280 9.65 -23.66 6.76
N PHE A 281 10.96 -23.65 7.01
CA PHE A 281 11.62 -22.50 7.58
C PHE A 281 11.69 -21.32 6.61
N TYR A 282 12.12 -21.54 5.35
CA TYR A 282 12.35 -20.48 4.37
C TYR A 282 11.08 -20.01 3.67
N ASP A 283 10.20 -20.94 3.27
CA ASP A 283 9.05 -20.61 2.42
C ASP A 283 7.73 -20.45 3.21
N ILE A 284 7.73 -20.79 4.51
CA ILE A 284 6.53 -20.62 5.34
C ILE A 284 6.80 -19.70 6.53
N LEU A 285 7.71 -20.09 7.45
CA LEU A 285 7.87 -19.40 8.73
C LEU A 285 8.45 -18.01 8.54
N LEU A 286 9.52 -17.88 7.79
CA LEU A 286 10.25 -16.64 7.61
C LEU A 286 9.43 -15.59 6.84
N PRO A 287 8.75 -15.91 5.71
CA PRO A 287 7.84 -14.99 5.04
C PRO A 287 6.66 -14.55 5.91
N LEU A 288 6.10 -15.45 6.75
CA LEU A 288 5.05 -15.10 7.70
C LEU A 288 5.53 -14.06 8.74
N VAL A 289 6.71 -14.27 9.32
CA VAL A 289 7.31 -13.32 10.27
C VAL A 289 7.55 -11.97 9.59
N LEU A 290 8.14 -11.97 8.39
CA LEU A 290 8.37 -10.75 7.62
C LEU A 290 7.05 -10.04 7.27
N LEU A 291 6.03 -10.78 6.84
CA LEU A 291 4.71 -10.22 6.50
C LEU A 291 4.05 -9.56 7.70
N PHE A 292 4.13 -10.20 8.87
CA PHE A 292 3.61 -9.62 10.12
C PHE A 292 4.35 -8.33 10.47
N TYR A 293 5.69 -8.33 10.37
CA TYR A 293 6.51 -7.16 10.66
C TYR A 293 6.26 -6.01 9.67
N ILE A 294 6.16 -6.33 8.37
CA ILE A 294 5.81 -5.38 7.31
C ILE A 294 4.43 -4.74 7.58
N ARG A 295 3.43 -5.55 7.94
CA ARG A 295 2.09 -5.03 8.29
C ARG A 295 2.14 -4.07 9.47
N LYS A 296 2.95 -4.37 10.49
CA LYS A 296 3.13 -3.49 11.65
C LYS A 296 3.73 -2.14 11.26
N ILE A 297 4.73 -2.13 10.36
CA ILE A 297 5.36 -0.91 9.84
C ILE A 297 4.35 -0.10 9.02
N LEU A 298 3.66 -0.73 8.07
CA LEU A 298 2.71 -0.05 7.20
C LEU A 298 1.50 0.51 7.97
N ALA A 299 1.11 -0.14 9.07
CA ALA A 299 0.04 0.37 9.94
C ALA A 299 0.41 1.67 10.66
N ALA A 300 1.69 1.93 10.87
CA ALA A 300 2.18 3.16 11.49
C ALA A 300 2.42 4.29 10.47
N ARG A 301 2.27 4.03 9.17
CA ARG A 301 2.50 5.01 8.12
C ARG A 301 1.39 6.06 8.12
N PRO A 302 1.73 7.35 8.24
CA PRO A 302 0.78 8.42 7.95
C PRO A 302 0.36 8.35 6.48
N ALA A 303 -0.92 8.55 6.19
CA ALA A 303 -1.35 8.65 4.80
C ALA A 303 -0.68 9.87 4.16
N THR A 304 -0.36 9.74 2.90
CA THR A 304 -0.04 10.83 2.01
C THR A 304 -1.28 11.18 1.19
N PHE A 305 -1.19 12.23 0.39
CA PHE A 305 -2.28 12.72 -0.45
C PHE A 305 -3.07 11.57 -1.11
N PRO A 306 -4.40 11.61 -1.07
CA PRO A 306 -5.24 10.55 -1.59
C PRO A 306 -5.01 10.38 -3.10
N LEU A 307 -4.89 9.13 -3.52
CA LEU A 307 -4.76 8.79 -4.93
C LEU A 307 -6.09 9.06 -5.66
N ALA A 308 -6.03 9.62 -6.85
CA ALA A 308 -7.21 9.86 -7.66
C ALA A 308 -7.97 8.55 -7.92
N PRO A 309 -9.27 8.48 -7.57
CA PRO A 309 -10.07 7.30 -7.83
C PRO A 309 -10.29 7.11 -9.33
N ILE A 310 -9.98 5.93 -9.84
CA ILE A 310 -10.23 5.60 -11.25
C ILE A 310 -11.65 5.05 -11.37
N PRO A 311 -12.56 5.69 -12.11
CA PRO A 311 -13.92 5.20 -12.27
C PRO A 311 -13.95 3.92 -13.13
N HIS A 312 -14.74 2.94 -12.72
CA HIS A 312 -14.93 1.69 -13.44
C HIS A 312 -15.51 1.88 -14.85
N SER A 313 -16.15 3.02 -15.11
CA SER A 313 -16.74 3.39 -16.40
C SER A 313 -15.75 3.95 -17.42
N HIS A 314 -14.45 4.01 -17.08
CA HIS A 314 -13.43 4.53 -18.01
C HIS A 314 -13.40 3.71 -19.31
N PRO A 315 -13.39 4.35 -20.50
CA PRO A 315 -13.47 3.65 -21.79
C PRO A 315 -12.40 2.55 -21.98
N GLU A 316 -11.17 2.80 -21.56
CA GLU A 316 -10.06 1.83 -21.65
C GLU A 316 -10.24 0.62 -20.74
N LEU A 317 -10.96 0.76 -19.63
CA LEU A 317 -11.20 -0.32 -18.69
C LEU A 317 -12.40 -1.20 -19.08
N ARG A 318 -13.29 -0.71 -19.93
CA ARG A 318 -14.50 -1.43 -20.36
C ARG A 318 -14.17 -2.74 -21.08
N ASN A 319 -13.04 -2.79 -21.80
CA ASN A 319 -12.60 -3.96 -22.56
C ASN A 319 -11.66 -4.89 -21.78
N LEU A 320 -11.34 -4.57 -20.52
CA LEU A 320 -10.45 -5.35 -19.68
C LEU A 320 -11.14 -6.61 -19.14
N ASN A 321 -10.77 -7.76 -19.72
CA ASN A 321 -11.24 -9.05 -19.24
C ASN A 321 -10.12 -9.79 -18.47
N LYS A 322 -10.20 -9.75 -17.14
CA LYS A 322 -9.22 -10.40 -16.25
C LYS A 322 -9.05 -11.89 -16.51
N LYS A 323 -10.12 -12.58 -16.92
CA LYS A 323 -10.06 -14.02 -17.26
C LYS A 323 -9.25 -14.25 -18.54
N LYS A 324 -9.46 -13.40 -19.57
CA LYS A 324 -8.66 -13.45 -20.81
C LYS A 324 -7.17 -13.22 -20.53
N ASN A 325 -6.85 -12.23 -19.71
CA ASN A 325 -5.46 -11.93 -19.33
C ASN A 325 -4.82 -13.09 -18.56
N ALA A 326 -5.57 -13.77 -17.68
CA ALA A 326 -5.09 -14.95 -16.97
C ALA A 326 -4.78 -16.12 -17.95
N VAL A 327 -5.61 -16.33 -18.96
CA VAL A 327 -5.36 -17.36 -20.00
C VAL A 327 -4.11 -17.00 -20.81
N ILE A 328 -3.93 -15.75 -21.21
CA ILE A 328 -2.72 -15.29 -21.93
C ILE A 328 -1.48 -15.53 -21.08
N ALA A 329 -1.53 -15.20 -19.78
CA ALA A 329 -0.43 -15.43 -18.85
C ALA A 329 -0.10 -16.93 -18.70
N LEU A 330 -1.13 -17.78 -18.66
CA LEU A 330 -0.95 -19.23 -18.57
C LEU A 330 -0.30 -19.80 -19.84
N ILE A 331 -0.71 -19.34 -21.01
CA ILE A 331 -0.11 -19.73 -22.30
C ILE A 331 1.35 -19.27 -22.33
N ALA A 332 1.65 -18.04 -21.92
CA ALA A 332 3.04 -17.54 -21.87
C ALA A 332 3.92 -18.39 -20.92
N ALA A 333 3.42 -18.73 -19.73
CA ALA A 333 4.11 -19.59 -18.79
C ALA A 333 4.35 -20.99 -19.36
N PHE A 334 3.38 -21.56 -20.08
CA PHE A 334 3.51 -22.84 -20.73
C PHE A 334 4.58 -22.84 -21.84
N ILE A 335 4.61 -21.77 -22.66
CA ILE A 335 5.64 -21.60 -23.70
C ILE A 335 7.03 -21.54 -23.07
N VAL A 336 7.21 -20.76 -22.01
CA VAL A 336 8.51 -20.66 -21.32
C VAL A 336 8.90 -21.98 -20.68
N SER A 337 7.96 -22.72 -20.07
CA SER A 337 8.21 -24.06 -19.56
C SER A 337 8.65 -25.02 -20.65
N PHE A 338 7.99 -24.99 -21.81
CA PHE A 338 8.32 -25.84 -22.95
C PHE A 338 9.72 -25.53 -23.52
N ILE A 339 10.06 -24.24 -23.65
CA ILE A 339 11.42 -23.80 -24.04
C ILE A 339 12.44 -24.29 -23.00
N GLY A 340 12.15 -24.17 -21.72
CA GLY A 340 13.01 -24.65 -20.64
C GLY A 340 13.25 -26.15 -20.69
N LEU A 341 12.21 -26.96 -21.01
CA LEU A 341 12.35 -28.41 -21.18
C LEU A 341 13.24 -28.79 -22.40
N ILE A 342 13.14 -28.02 -23.49
CA ILE A 342 14.05 -28.16 -24.63
C ILE A 342 15.51 -27.86 -24.21
N PHE A 343 15.68 -26.79 -23.43
CA PHE A 343 17.01 -26.39 -22.96
C PHE A 343 17.69 -27.48 -22.10
N LEU A 344 16.91 -28.21 -21.30
CA LEU A 344 17.44 -29.37 -20.52
C LEU A 344 18.00 -30.50 -21.38
N LYS A 345 17.62 -30.62 -22.65
CA LYS A 345 18.21 -31.63 -23.57
C LYS A 345 19.61 -31.22 -24.04
N PHE A 346 19.91 -29.93 -24.09
CA PHE A 346 21.19 -29.41 -24.57
C PHE A 346 22.18 -29.16 -23.43
N PHE A 347 21.72 -28.89 -22.21
CA PHE A 347 22.58 -28.61 -21.07
C PHE A 347 22.45 -29.70 -20.00
N PRO A 348 23.56 -30.21 -19.44
CA PRO A 348 23.51 -31.18 -18.37
C PRO A 348 22.84 -30.60 -17.11
N SER A 349 22.06 -31.43 -16.42
CA SER A 349 21.33 -31.03 -15.18
C SER A 349 22.26 -30.62 -14.03
N SER A 350 23.56 -30.94 -14.15
CA SER A 350 24.59 -30.47 -13.21
C SER A 350 24.86 -28.95 -13.29
N ILE A 351 24.67 -28.35 -14.46
CA ILE A 351 24.91 -26.93 -14.73
C ILE A 351 23.58 -26.18 -14.66
N PHE A 352 22.52 -26.71 -15.28
CA PHE A 352 21.20 -26.12 -15.33
C PHE A 352 20.18 -26.94 -14.50
N PRO A 353 19.92 -26.56 -13.23
CA PRO A 353 18.95 -27.26 -12.40
C PRO A 353 17.53 -27.20 -13.01
N SER A 354 16.86 -28.34 -13.13
CA SER A 354 15.52 -28.43 -13.72
C SER A 354 14.45 -27.63 -12.96
N SER A 355 14.67 -27.39 -11.67
CA SER A 355 13.81 -26.57 -10.82
C SER A 355 13.70 -25.11 -11.27
N LEU A 356 14.69 -24.58 -11.98
CA LEU A 356 14.65 -23.21 -12.53
C LEU A 356 13.49 -23.03 -13.52
N ILE A 357 13.09 -24.08 -14.24
CA ILE A 357 11.97 -24.00 -15.19
C ILE A 357 10.66 -23.67 -14.48
N ALA A 358 10.42 -24.28 -13.32
CA ALA A 358 9.22 -23.98 -12.52
C ALA A 358 9.21 -22.53 -12.03
N LEU A 359 10.37 -22.01 -11.59
CA LEU A 359 10.52 -20.61 -11.18
C LEU A 359 10.28 -19.64 -12.33
N TRP A 360 10.80 -19.97 -13.53
CA TRP A 360 10.57 -19.17 -14.73
C TRP A 360 9.11 -19.17 -15.16
N ALA A 361 8.44 -20.33 -15.12
CA ALA A 361 7.03 -20.44 -15.43
C ALA A 361 6.17 -19.60 -14.49
N PHE A 362 6.46 -19.69 -13.19
CA PHE A 362 5.77 -18.92 -12.17
C PHE A 362 6.00 -17.40 -12.37
N ALA A 363 7.25 -16.98 -12.54
CA ALA A 363 7.59 -15.57 -12.77
C ALA A 363 6.93 -15.02 -14.03
N THR A 364 6.94 -15.78 -15.14
CA THR A 364 6.30 -15.36 -16.40
C THR A 364 4.80 -15.26 -16.26
N PHE A 365 4.15 -16.22 -15.57
CA PHE A 365 2.71 -16.14 -15.31
C PHE A 365 2.32 -14.88 -14.56
N PHE A 366 2.94 -14.63 -13.42
CA PHE A 366 2.63 -13.45 -12.60
C PHE A 366 2.99 -12.15 -13.29
N SER A 367 4.12 -12.08 -14.00
CA SER A 367 4.53 -10.90 -14.75
C SER A 367 3.54 -10.57 -15.86
N THR A 368 3.23 -11.53 -16.72
CA THR A 368 2.32 -11.33 -17.85
C THR A 368 0.92 -10.95 -17.36
N TYR A 369 0.41 -11.65 -16.34
CA TYR A 369 -0.89 -11.33 -15.75
C TYR A 369 -0.93 -9.93 -15.16
N SER A 370 0.10 -9.55 -14.41
CA SER A 370 0.18 -8.25 -13.74
C SER A 370 0.30 -7.12 -14.78
N LEU A 371 1.20 -7.23 -15.74
CA LEU A 371 1.39 -6.21 -16.78
C LEU A 371 0.14 -6.04 -17.64
N THR A 372 -0.44 -7.12 -18.14
CA THR A 372 -1.63 -7.03 -19.02
C THR A 372 -2.87 -6.52 -18.29
N THR A 373 -2.97 -6.76 -16.97
CA THR A 373 -4.13 -6.35 -16.18
C THR A 373 -3.99 -4.96 -15.60
N TYR A 374 -2.80 -4.58 -15.10
CA TYR A 374 -2.63 -3.35 -14.33
C TYR A 374 -1.97 -2.21 -15.12
N SER A 375 -1.31 -2.47 -16.26
CA SER A 375 -0.72 -1.43 -17.11
C SER A 375 -1.73 -0.37 -17.57
N PRO A 376 -2.98 -0.72 -18.04
CA PRO A 376 -3.96 0.29 -18.39
C PRO A 376 -4.39 1.17 -17.21
N TYR A 377 -4.55 0.58 -16.02
CA TYR A 377 -4.85 1.36 -14.81
C TYR A 377 -3.71 2.32 -14.45
N LYS A 378 -2.47 1.85 -14.55
CA LYS A 378 -1.28 2.68 -14.30
C LYS A 378 -1.23 3.86 -15.28
N ARG A 379 -1.43 3.61 -16.57
CA ARG A 379 -1.43 4.66 -17.60
C ARG A 379 -2.48 5.75 -17.32
N ILE A 380 -3.71 5.36 -17.02
CA ILE A 380 -4.78 6.31 -16.66
C ILE A 380 -4.39 7.14 -15.44
N ARG A 381 -3.81 6.52 -14.42
CA ARG A 381 -3.39 7.22 -13.22
C ARG A 381 -2.27 8.22 -13.51
N ASP A 382 -1.27 7.82 -14.28
CA ASP A 382 -0.17 8.68 -14.68
C ASP A 382 -0.68 9.87 -15.51
N GLU A 383 -1.67 9.67 -16.37
CA GLU A 383 -2.33 10.75 -17.11
C GLU A 383 -3.06 11.73 -16.21
N ILE A 384 -3.79 11.24 -15.20
CA ILE A 384 -4.46 12.10 -14.22
C ILE A 384 -3.42 12.91 -13.45
N LYS A 385 -2.34 12.27 -12.99
CA LYS A 385 -1.28 12.91 -12.20
C LYS A 385 -0.51 13.96 -13.02
N GLU A 386 -0.23 13.68 -14.29
CA GLU A 386 0.38 14.63 -15.21
C GLU A 386 -0.51 15.87 -15.39
N MET A 387 -1.80 15.66 -15.63
CA MET A 387 -2.78 16.75 -15.75
C MET A 387 -2.88 17.57 -14.44
N GLU A 388 -2.84 16.92 -13.26
CA GLU A 388 -2.83 17.62 -11.97
C GLU A 388 -1.55 18.45 -11.78
N ASN A 389 -0.40 17.95 -12.23
CA ASN A 389 0.87 18.67 -12.14
C ASN A 389 0.88 19.92 -13.01
N GLU A 390 0.32 19.86 -14.22
CA GLU A 390 0.20 20.98 -15.14
C GLU A 390 -0.85 22.02 -14.69
N PHE A 391 -1.85 21.56 -13.92
CA PHE A 391 -3.02 22.35 -13.58
C PHE A 391 -2.71 23.59 -12.74
N GLY A 392 -1.70 23.56 -11.88
CA GLY A 392 -1.29 24.71 -11.08
C GLY A 392 -0.86 25.89 -11.94
N ASP A 393 0.03 25.63 -12.91
CA ASP A 393 0.53 26.67 -13.81
C ASP A 393 -0.59 27.13 -14.77
N ALA A 394 -1.43 26.21 -15.22
CA ALA A 394 -2.59 26.51 -16.06
C ALA A 394 -3.62 27.43 -15.36
N LEU A 395 -3.88 27.13 -14.10
CA LEU A 395 -4.79 27.91 -13.28
C LEU A 395 -4.24 29.33 -13.01
N TYR A 396 -2.92 29.46 -12.82
CA TYR A 396 -2.25 30.75 -12.67
C TYR A 396 -2.43 31.63 -13.92
N VAL A 397 -2.15 31.08 -15.10
CA VAL A 397 -2.31 31.80 -16.39
C VAL A 397 -3.75 32.22 -16.59
N LEU A 398 -4.71 31.32 -16.39
CA LEU A 398 -6.15 31.59 -16.51
C LEU A 398 -6.60 32.66 -15.49
N GLY A 399 -6.22 32.50 -14.23
CA GLY A 399 -6.57 33.41 -13.15
C GLY A 399 -6.05 34.83 -13.37
N LYS A 400 -4.82 34.97 -13.90
CA LYS A 400 -4.21 36.25 -14.22
C LYS A 400 -5.00 37.02 -15.28
N ARG A 401 -5.45 36.34 -16.35
CA ARG A 401 -6.29 36.95 -17.39
C ARG A 401 -7.64 37.37 -16.89
N ILE A 402 -8.27 36.56 -16.04
CA ILE A 402 -9.55 36.89 -15.39
C ILE A 402 -9.37 38.09 -14.43
N MET A 403 -8.25 38.15 -13.70
CA MET A 403 -7.91 39.26 -12.81
C MET A 403 -7.72 40.58 -13.57
N GLU A 404 -7.23 40.57 -14.82
CA GLU A 404 -7.11 41.69 -15.72
C GLU A 404 -8.49 42.20 -16.21
N GLY A 405 -9.59 41.57 -15.78
CA GLY A 405 -10.96 41.94 -16.17
C GLY A 405 -11.41 41.36 -17.52
N LYS A 406 -10.62 40.48 -18.12
CA LYS A 406 -11.00 39.81 -19.37
C LYS A 406 -12.14 38.83 -19.16
N PRO A 407 -13.09 38.73 -20.13
CA PRO A 407 -14.16 37.77 -20.05
C PRO A 407 -13.64 36.34 -20.06
N ALA A 408 -14.41 35.43 -19.48
CA ALA A 408 -13.99 34.01 -19.32
C ALA A 408 -13.60 33.36 -20.65
N GLU A 409 -14.32 33.66 -21.71
CA GLU A 409 -14.11 33.16 -23.07
C GLU A 409 -12.70 33.49 -23.57
N GLU A 410 -12.31 34.77 -23.46
CA GLU A 410 -10.98 35.25 -23.88
C GLU A 410 -9.87 34.66 -22.98
N ALA A 411 -10.13 34.56 -21.67
CA ALA A 411 -9.19 34.02 -20.72
C ALA A 411 -8.89 32.52 -20.97
N PHE A 412 -9.91 31.73 -21.30
CA PHE A 412 -9.73 30.30 -21.63
C PHE A 412 -9.01 30.10 -22.97
N ILE A 413 -9.29 30.94 -24.00
CA ILE A 413 -8.57 30.90 -25.27
C ILE A 413 -7.08 31.19 -25.03
N TYR A 414 -6.81 32.28 -24.35
CA TYR A 414 -5.42 32.65 -24.06
C TYR A 414 -4.66 31.57 -23.29
N ALA A 415 -5.29 31.01 -22.25
CA ALA A 415 -4.68 29.96 -21.44
C ALA A 415 -4.46 28.66 -22.23
N SER A 416 -5.36 28.30 -23.17
CA SER A 416 -5.16 27.12 -24.03
C SER A 416 -3.97 27.28 -24.97
N HIS A 417 -3.78 28.48 -25.57
CA HIS A 417 -2.64 28.75 -26.44
C HIS A 417 -1.33 28.89 -25.63
N ALA A 418 -1.35 29.55 -24.48
CA ALA A 418 -0.15 29.71 -23.64
C ALA A 418 0.38 28.38 -23.09
N LEU A 419 -0.47 27.36 -23.04
CA LEU A 419 -0.15 26.03 -22.51
C LEU A 419 -0.18 24.95 -23.62
N GLU A 420 0.01 25.35 -24.87
CA GLU A 420 -0.01 24.43 -26.00
C GLU A 420 0.94 23.23 -25.74
N GLY A 421 0.45 22.03 -26.05
CA GLY A 421 1.16 20.78 -25.76
C GLY A 421 0.79 20.12 -24.42
N SER A 422 0.19 20.84 -23.46
CA SER A 422 -0.26 20.28 -22.19
C SER A 422 -1.61 19.57 -22.32
N LYS A 423 -1.87 18.60 -21.44
CA LYS A 423 -3.18 17.89 -21.41
C LYS A 423 -4.33 18.80 -21.00
N ILE A 424 -4.05 19.75 -20.12
CA ILE A 424 -5.05 20.70 -19.63
C ILE A 424 -5.42 21.75 -20.69
N ALA A 425 -4.52 22.09 -21.62
CA ALA A 425 -4.79 23.02 -22.72
C ALA A 425 -5.99 22.57 -23.56
N LYS A 426 -6.11 21.26 -23.85
CA LYS A 426 -7.25 20.68 -24.59
C LYS A 426 -8.58 20.86 -23.84
N VAL A 427 -8.55 20.81 -22.52
CA VAL A 427 -9.74 21.06 -21.68
C VAL A 427 -10.15 22.53 -21.78
N PHE A 428 -9.19 23.45 -21.73
CA PHE A 428 -9.44 24.89 -21.85
C PHE A 428 -9.91 25.28 -23.24
N GLU A 429 -9.33 24.72 -24.29
CA GLU A 429 -9.77 24.88 -25.68
C GLU A 429 -11.24 24.45 -25.85
N ARG A 430 -11.59 23.25 -25.34
CA ARG A 430 -12.97 22.78 -25.38
C ARG A 430 -13.91 23.66 -24.54
N THR A 431 -13.43 24.20 -23.42
CA THR A 431 -14.22 25.12 -22.59
C THR A 431 -14.50 26.41 -23.36
N SER A 432 -13.49 27.00 -24.01
CA SER A 432 -13.65 28.21 -24.82
C SER A 432 -14.60 28.00 -25.99
N TYR A 433 -14.51 26.85 -26.68
CA TYR A 433 -15.45 26.46 -27.72
C TYR A 433 -16.91 26.37 -27.21
N ASN A 434 -17.12 25.74 -26.04
CA ASN A 434 -18.45 25.66 -25.44
C ASN A 434 -19.02 27.04 -25.05
N LEU A 435 -18.17 27.94 -24.60
CA LEU A 435 -18.56 29.31 -24.25
C LEU A 435 -18.92 30.13 -25.48
N LEU A 436 -18.06 30.15 -26.52
CA LEU A 436 -18.20 30.97 -27.71
C LEU A 436 -19.20 30.41 -28.72
N SER A 437 -18.98 29.15 -29.15
CA SER A 437 -19.74 28.54 -30.22
C SER A 437 -21.09 28.01 -29.75
N MET A 438 -21.14 27.41 -28.58
CA MET A 438 -22.37 26.86 -28.00
C MET A 438 -23.10 27.86 -27.09
N ARG A 439 -22.53 29.04 -26.84
CA ARG A 439 -23.08 30.10 -25.98
C ARG A 439 -23.52 29.59 -24.60
N MET A 440 -22.80 28.64 -24.06
CA MET A 440 -23.07 28.07 -22.74
C MET A 440 -22.57 29.03 -21.64
N ASN A 441 -23.22 29.03 -20.48
CA ASN A 441 -22.65 29.70 -19.32
C ASN A 441 -21.44 28.88 -18.81
N THR A 442 -20.53 29.53 -18.05
CA THR A 442 -19.27 28.92 -17.60
C THR A 442 -19.46 27.59 -16.86
N ARG A 443 -20.51 27.47 -16.05
CA ARG A 443 -20.80 26.23 -15.33
C ARG A 443 -21.21 25.09 -16.27
N ALA A 444 -22.10 25.37 -17.25
CA ALA A 444 -22.52 24.38 -18.23
C ALA A 444 -21.36 24.01 -19.17
N ALA A 445 -20.56 24.99 -19.63
CA ALA A 445 -19.41 24.75 -20.49
C ALA A 445 -18.39 23.77 -19.87
N LEU A 446 -18.26 23.78 -18.53
CA LEU A 446 -17.39 22.90 -17.78
C LEU A 446 -18.03 21.57 -17.41
N PHE A 447 -19.29 21.56 -16.94
CA PHE A 447 -19.88 20.41 -16.20
C PHE A 447 -21.09 19.78 -16.89
N ASP A 448 -21.54 20.25 -18.07
CA ASP A 448 -22.66 19.62 -18.77
C ASP A 448 -22.39 18.12 -19.03
N GLU A 449 -23.42 17.29 -18.87
CA GLU A 449 -23.27 15.81 -18.99
C GLU A 449 -22.90 15.36 -20.40
N LYS A 450 -23.32 16.10 -21.44
CA LYS A 450 -23.06 15.74 -22.84
C LYS A 450 -21.83 16.45 -23.41
N PHE A 451 -21.73 17.74 -23.20
CA PHE A 451 -20.76 18.62 -23.86
C PHE A 451 -19.69 19.20 -22.93
N GLY A 452 -19.86 19.09 -21.61
CA GLY A 452 -18.93 19.67 -20.62
C GLY A 452 -17.48 19.24 -20.84
N SER A 453 -16.58 20.22 -20.81
CA SER A 453 -15.14 19.98 -21.06
C SER A 453 -14.48 19.09 -19.98
N LEU A 454 -15.02 19.07 -18.76
CA LEU A 454 -14.54 18.24 -17.66
C LEU A 454 -15.17 16.84 -17.61
N LYS A 455 -15.95 16.44 -18.59
CA LYS A 455 -16.60 15.12 -18.65
C LYS A 455 -15.60 13.96 -18.56
N HIS A 456 -14.44 14.10 -19.19
CA HIS A 456 -13.39 13.08 -19.25
C HIS A 456 -12.19 13.40 -18.34
N VAL A 457 -12.32 14.40 -17.47
CA VAL A 457 -11.33 14.73 -16.43
C VAL A 457 -11.71 14.04 -15.14
N TYR A 458 -10.91 13.05 -14.75
CA TYR A 458 -11.19 12.19 -13.59
C TYR A 458 -10.54 12.67 -12.29
N SER A 459 -9.81 13.79 -12.33
CA SER A 459 -9.29 14.42 -11.11
C SER A 459 -10.40 15.13 -10.34
N SER A 460 -10.65 14.69 -9.10
CA SER A 460 -11.57 15.36 -8.17
C SER A 460 -11.10 16.77 -7.81
N ARG A 461 -9.77 16.95 -7.67
CA ARG A 461 -9.14 18.21 -7.36
C ARG A 461 -9.37 19.27 -8.44
N ILE A 462 -9.10 18.93 -9.71
CA ILE A 462 -9.36 19.82 -10.87
C ILE A 462 -10.83 20.19 -10.92
N ARG A 463 -11.73 19.21 -10.79
CA ARG A 463 -13.18 19.43 -10.85
C ARG A 463 -13.67 20.37 -9.73
N ALA A 464 -13.19 20.18 -8.49
CA ALA A 464 -13.55 21.00 -7.35
C ALA A 464 -13.10 22.47 -7.53
N ILE A 465 -11.85 22.68 -7.97
CA ILE A 465 -11.31 24.04 -8.21
C ILE A 465 -12.04 24.73 -9.37
N MET A 466 -12.29 24.02 -10.48
CA MET A 466 -13.03 24.59 -11.61
C MET A 466 -14.48 24.92 -11.24
N LYS A 467 -15.07 24.21 -10.28
CA LYS A 467 -16.39 24.53 -9.73
C LYS A 467 -16.37 25.84 -8.93
N LEU A 468 -15.33 26.02 -8.08
CA LEU A 468 -15.11 27.28 -7.38
C LEU A 468 -14.91 28.45 -8.35
N LEU A 469 -14.13 28.26 -9.42
CA LEU A 469 -13.96 29.25 -10.48
C LEU A 469 -15.30 29.64 -11.09
N ALA A 470 -16.13 28.66 -11.51
CA ALA A 470 -17.43 28.93 -12.12
C ALA A 470 -18.41 29.65 -11.17
N GLU A 471 -18.35 29.37 -9.88
CA GLU A 471 -19.14 30.07 -8.85
C GLU A 471 -18.59 31.48 -8.58
N GLY A 472 -17.26 31.65 -8.58
CA GLY A 472 -16.60 32.95 -8.36
C GLY A 472 -16.87 33.96 -9.48
N ILE A 473 -16.74 33.52 -10.73
CA ILE A 473 -16.98 34.34 -11.93
C ILE A 473 -18.40 34.93 -11.94
N LYS A 474 -19.41 34.22 -11.45
CA LYS A 474 -20.78 34.70 -11.35
C LYS A 474 -20.93 35.92 -10.44
N LYS A 475 -20.03 36.07 -9.46
CA LYS A 475 -20.09 37.18 -8.48
C LYS A 475 -19.28 38.38 -8.95
N SER A 476 -18.03 38.15 -9.34
CA SER A 476 -17.10 39.20 -9.81
C SER A 476 -15.94 38.57 -10.54
N TYR A 477 -15.67 39.01 -11.76
CA TYR A 477 -14.53 38.53 -12.56
C TYR A 477 -13.20 38.84 -11.87
N VAL A 478 -12.97 40.08 -11.47
CA VAL A 478 -11.69 40.49 -10.86
C VAL A 478 -11.44 39.76 -9.54
N ALA A 479 -12.44 39.71 -8.67
CA ALA A 479 -12.32 39.01 -7.39
C ALA A 479 -12.08 37.51 -7.58
N ALA A 480 -12.76 36.87 -8.56
CA ALA A 480 -12.54 35.49 -8.93
C ALA A 480 -11.13 35.28 -9.45
N GLY A 481 -10.62 36.14 -10.31
CA GLY A 481 -9.25 36.08 -10.84
C GLY A 481 -8.20 36.14 -9.73
N VAL A 482 -8.31 37.10 -8.81
CA VAL A 482 -7.41 37.22 -7.65
C VAL A 482 -7.44 35.94 -6.80
N ALA A 483 -8.63 35.41 -6.51
CA ALA A 483 -8.76 34.21 -5.72
C ALA A 483 -8.16 32.98 -6.44
N ILE A 484 -8.35 32.86 -7.76
CA ILE A 484 -7.82 31.76 -8.56
C ILE A 484 -6.29 31.78 -8.63
N VAL A 485 -5.67 32.96 -8.79
CA VAL A 485 -4.21 33.09 -8.72
C VAL A 485 -3.69 32.59 -7.36
N LYS A 486 -4.34 32.99 -6.26
CA LYS A 486 -3.98 32.50 -4.92
C LYS A 486 -4.19 30.99 -4.75
N ILE A 487 -5.25 30.43 -5.36
CA ILE A 487 -5.48 28.99 -5.37
C ILE A 487 -4.37 28.27 -6.16
N ALA A 488 -3.94 28.84 -7.28
CA ALA A 488 -2.81 28.29 -8.06
C ALA A 488 -1.51 28.26 -7.25
N ASP A 489 -1.20 29.35 -6.52
CA ASP A 489 -0.04 29.43 -5.63
C ASP A 489 -0.09 28.32 -4.55
N HIS A 490 -1.25 28.11 -3.92
CA HIS A 490 -1.42 27.06 -2.92
C HIS A 490 -1.30 25.66 -3.50
N LEU A 491 -1.83 25.45 -4.71
CA LEU A 491 -1.70 24.16 -5.40
C LEU A 491 -0.23 23.87 -5.68
N LYS A 492 0.55 24.87 -6.05
CA LYS A 492 1.99 24.75 -6.25
C LYS A 492 2.73 24.42 -4.96
N GLN A 493 2.36 25.05 -3.84
CA GLN A 493 2.92 24.72 -2.52
C GLN A 493 2.59 23.28 -2.12
N LEU A 494 1.34 22.83 -2.31
CA LEU A 494 0.94 21.43 -2.09
C LEU A 494 1.78 20.46 -2.90
N GLN A 495 1.97 20.71 -4.20
CA GLN A 495 2.80 19.89 -5.10
C GLN A 495 4.27 19.85 -4.65
N ASN A 496 4.82 20.97 -4.20
CA ASN A 496 6.18 21.04 -3.68
C ASN A 496 6.36 20.22 -2.40
N VAL A 497 5.38 20.25 -1.49
CA VAL A 497 5.40 19.42 -0.28
C VAL A 497 5.26 17.94 -0.64
N GLU A 498 4.35 17.58 -1.55
CA GLU A 498 4.20 16.21 -2.06
C GLU A 498 5.50 15.68 -2.65
N LYS A 499 6.17 16.48 -3.51
CA LYS A 499 7.47 16.16 -4.10
C LYS A 499 8.57 16.00 -3.03
N SER A 500 8.61 16.88 -2.02
CA SER A 500 9.55 16.79 -0.92
C SER A 500 9.37 15.50 -0.11
N ILE A 501 8.13 15.14 0.22
CA ILE A 501 7.80 13.90 0.92
C ILE A 501 8.24 12.68 0.09
N LYS A 502 7.92 12.69 -1.20
CA LYS A 502 8.28 11.62 -2.13
C LYS A 502 9.80 11.45 -2.25
N ASN A 503 10.57 12.53 -2.26
CA ASN A 503 12.03 12.50 -2.28
C ASN A 503 12.60 11.91 -0.98
N VAL A 504 12.05 12.29 0.19
CA VAL A 504 12.50 11.79 1.49
C VAL A 504 12.26 10.29 1.63
N LEU A 505 11.07 9.82 1.23
CA LEU A 505 10.72 8.39 1.29
C LEU A 505 11.40 7.60 0.16
N GLY A 506 11.62 8.23 -1.00
CA GLY A 506 12.15 7.61 -2.21
C GLY A 506 13.53 6.97 -2.02
N THR A 507 14.38 7.54 -1.18
CA THR A 507 15.69 6.95 -0.84
C THR A 507 15.54 5.59 -0.15
N LEU A 508 14.65 5.47 0.84
CA LEU A 508 14.41 4.22 1.55
C LEU A 508 13.72 3.19 0.64
N THR A 509 12.73 3.62 -0.12
CA THR A 509 11.98 2.70 -1.00
C THR A 509 12.81 2.22 -2.18
N SER A 510 13.68 3.07 -2.75
CA SER A 510 14.62 2.65 -3.79
C SER A 510 15.64 1.63 -3.27
N THR A 511 16.15 1.80 -2.05
CA THR A 511 17.02 0.82 -1.39
C THR A 511 16.31 -0.53 -1.20
N LEU A 512 15.06 -0.52 -0.74
CA LEU A 512 14.25 -1.74 -0.58
C LEU A 512 14.01 -2.44 -1.92
N ARG A 513 13.64 -1.68 -2.98
CA ARG A 513 13.43 -2.23 -4.33
C ARG A 513 14.74 -2.80 -4.91
N THR A 514 15.86 -2.10 -4.77
CA THR A 514 17.17 -2.58 -5.23
C THR A 514 17.60 -3.84 -4.49
N THR A 515 17.38 -3.86 -3.17
CA THR A 515 17.66 -5.05 -2.35
C THR A 515 16.84 -6.25 -2.80
N ALA A 516 15.53 -6.06 -2.99
CA ALA A 516 14.62 -7.14 -3.41
C ALA A 516 14.94 -7.67 -4.81
N ASN A 517 15.17 -6.75 -5.76
CA ASN A 517 15.15 -7.08 -7.17
C ASN A 517 16.55 -7.35 -7.75
N ILE A 518 17.60 -6.91 -7.07
CA ILE A 518 19.00 -7.06 -7.52
C ILE A 518 19.84 -7.80 -6.49
N PHE A 519 20.01 -7.29 -5.27
CA PHE A 519 20.95 -7.85 -4.32
C PHE A 519 20.55 -9.23 -3.81
N ALA A 520 19.29 -9.44 -3.43
CA ALA A 520 18.85 -10.73 -2.92
C ALA A 520 19.00 -11.86 -3.95
N PRO A 521 18.58 -11.71 -5.23
CA PRO A 521 18.85 -12.70 -6.27
C PRO A 521 20.33 -12.98 -6.50
N ILE A 522 21.19 -11.97 -6.49
CA ILE A 522 22.64 -12.14 -6.67
C ILE A 522 23.23 -12.94 -5.50
N ILE A 523 22.98 -12.51 -4.27
CA ILE A 523 23.51 -13.17 -3.08
C ILE A 523 23.03 -14.63 -3.02
N ALA A 524 21.75 -14.88 -3.31
CA ALA A 524 21.20 -16.21 -3.33
C ALA A 524 21.87 -17.13 -4.38
N GLY A 525 22.10 -16.61 -5.59
CA GLY A 525 22.79 -17.34 -6.66
C GLY A 525 24.23 -17.70 -6.30
N VAL A 526 24.98 -16.75 -5.73
CA VAL A 526 26.36 -17.01 -5.24
C VAL A 526 26.35 -18.02 -4.10
N THR A 527 25.43 -17.88 -3.15
CA THR A 527 25.29 -18.78 -2.00
C THR A 527 25.02 -20.22 -2.43
N LEU A 528 24.17 -20.42 -3.44
CA LEU A 528 23.92 -21.76 -4.01
C LEU A 528 25.16 -22.36 -4.66
N GLY A 529 25.98 -21.58 -5.34
CA GLY A 529 27.25 -22.03 -5.90
C GLY A 529 28.23 -22.45 -4.80
N ILE A 530 28.38 -21.67 -3.74
CA ILE A 530 29.21 -22.02 -2.58
C ILE A 530 28.71 -23.31 -1.91
N THR A 531 27.40 -23.43 -1.72
CA THR A 531 26.78 -24.62 -1.14
C THR A 531 27.10 -25.87 -1.96
N LYS A 532 27.07 -25.78 -3.30
CA LYS A 532 27.41 -26.88 -4.21
C LYS A 532 28.90 -27.22 -4.12
N LEU A 533 29.80 -26.24 -4.07
CA LEU A 533 31.24 -26.44 -3.90
C LEU A 533 31.52 -27.22 -2.60
N ILE A 534 31.00 -26.76 -1.47
CA ILE A 534 31.20 -27.40 -0.17
C ILE A 534 30.69 -28.86 -0.22
N SER A 535 29.49 -29.05 -0.78
CA SER A 535 28.90 -30.38 -0.90
C SER A 535 29.76 -31.35 -1.79
N SER A 536 30.29 -30.86 -2.91
CA SER A 536 31.15 -31.68 -3.80
C SER A 536 32.49 -32.02 -3.15
N THR A 537 33.12 -31.07 -2.48
CA THR A 537 34.38 -31.28 -1.75
C THR A 537 34.20 -32.29 -0.63
N LEU A 538 33.10 -32.23 0.11
CA LEU A 538 32.81 -33.18 1.19
C LEU A 538 32.53 -34.58 0.68
N LEU A 539 31.84 -34.75 -0.46
CA LEU A 539 31.59 -36.04 -1.09
C LEU A 539 32.86 -36.66 -1.69
N GLY A 540 33.86 -35.87 -2.06
CA GLY A 540 35.15 -36.32 -2.57
C GLY A 540 36.15 -36.76 -1.49
N MET A 541 35.85 -36.59 -0.19
CA MET A 541 36.75 -37.02 0.88
C MET A 541 36.74 -38.53 1.07
N PRO A 542 37.90 -39.16 1.37
CA PRO A 542 37.99 -40.61 1.57
C PRO A 542 37.05 -41.10 2.68
N SER A 543 36.41 -42.25 2.45
CA SER A 543 35.46 -42.88 3.39
C SER A 543 36.07 -43.29 4.74
N SER A 544 37.41 -43.33 4.84
CA SER A 544 38.15 -43.57 6.08
C SER A 544 38.28 -42.35 7.01
N SER A 545 37.91 -41.16 6.56
CA SER A 545 37.95 -39.95 7.40
C SER A 545 36.80 -39.95 8.39
N ALA A 546 37.01 -39.35 9.59
CA ALA A 546 35.97 -39.19 10.61
C ALA A 546 34.74 -38.43 10.09
N PHE A 547 34.88 -37.75 8.95
CA PHE A 547 33.82 -36.99 8.25
C PHE A 547 32.91 -37.89 7.39
N ALA A 548 33.39 -39.03 6.90
CA ALA A 548 32.58 -39.98 6.10
C ALA A 548 31.46 -40.65 6.92
N ALA A 549 31.61 -40.72 8.24
CA ALA A 549 30.59 -41.23 9.16
C ALA A 549 29.50 -40.19 9.52
N ALA A 550 29.64 -38.93 9.09
CA ALA A 550 28.60 -37.94 9.24
C ALA A 550 27.44 -38.29 8.28
N ASN A 551 26.23 -38.40 8.82
CA ASN A 551 25.02 -38.63 8.02
C ASN A 551 24.79 -37.42 7.10
N PHE A 552 25.43 -37.44 5.91
CA PHE A 552 25.12 -36.43 4.89
C PHE A 552 23.64 -36.53 4.55
N VAL A 553 22.93 -35.48 4.83
CA VAL A 553 21.60 -35.32 4.27
C VAL A 553 21.80 -35.13 2.77
N ASN A 554 21.49 -36.19 2.01
CA ASN A 554 21.64 -36.21 0.56
C ASN A 554 20.55 -35.35 -0.06
N ILE A 555 20.69 -34.01 0.15
CA ILE A 555 19.77 -33.03 -0.42
C ILE A 555 20.12 -32.94 -1.91
N LYS A 556 19.25 -33.47 -2.77
CA LYS A 556 19.41 -33.30 -4.22
C LYS A 556 19.50 -31.80 -4.55
N PRO A 557 20.54 -31.33 -5.24
CA PRO A 557 20.76 -29.91 -5.53
C PRO A 557 19.55 -29.20 -6.15
N ASN A 558 18.80 -29.91 -6.98
CA ASN A 558 17.61 -29.35 -7.65
C ASN A 558 16.52 -28.90 -6.67
N TYR A 559 16.27 -29.66 -5.60
CA TYR A 559 15.27 -29.28 -4.61
C TYR A 559 15.72 -28.08 -3.77
N PHE A 560 17.01 -27.99 -3.50
CA PHE A 560 17.58 -26.89 -2.76
C PHE A 560 17.50 -25.56 -3.55
N VAL A 561 17.85 -25.63 -4.84
CA VAL A 561 17.67 -24.47 -5.77
C VAL A 561 16.20 -24.05 -5.86
N PHE A 562 15.27 -25.02 -5.83
CA PHE A 562 13.83 -24.73 -5.85
C PHE A 562 13.40 -23.96 -4.62
N VAL A 563 13.70 -24.45 -3.42
CA VAL A 563 13.34 -23.80 -2.15
C VAL A 563 13.89 -22.37 -2.10
N ILE A 564 15.18 -22.20 -2.34
CA ILE A 564 15.79 -20.86 -2.31
C ILE A 564 15.21 -19.95 -3.41
N GLY A 565 14.90 -20.48 -4.59
CA GLY A 565 14.28 -19.74 -5.67
C GLY A 565 12.84 -19.27 -5.34
N VAL A 566 12.04 -20.12 -4.69
CA VAL A 566 10.70 -19.76 -4.18
C VAL A 566 10.83 -18.67 -3.12
N TYR A 567 11.74 -18.86 -2.17
CA TYR A 567 12.02 -17.85 -1.16
C TYR A 567 12.37 -16.48 -1.74
N ILE A 568 13.23 -16.43 -2.77
CA ILE A 568 13.58 -15.16 -3.45
C ILE A 568 12.34 -14.52 -4.09
N ILE A 569 11.48 -15.31 -4.73
CA ILE A 569 10.23 -14.80 -5.30
C ILE A 569 9.33 -14.20 -4.20
N GLU A 570 9.16 -14.90 -3.08
CA GLU A 570 8.37 -14.41 -1.95
C GLU A 570 8.97 -13.13 -1.35
N LEU A 571 10.28 -13.08 -1.23
CA LEU A 571 10.99 -11.88 -0.76
C LEU A 571 10.78 -10.68 -1.69
N ILE A 572 10.79 -10.88 -3.02
CA ILE A 572 10.47 -9.85 -4.01
C ILE A 572 9.06 -9.32 -3.78
N PHE A 573 8.06 -10.19 -3.57
CA PHE A 573 6.69 -9.78 -3.27
C PHE A 573 6.61 -8.98 -1.96
N LEU A 574 7.26 -9.44 -0.91
CA LEU A 574 7.21 -8.82 0.42
C LEU A 574 7.89 -7.45 0.46
N LEU A 575 9.12 -7.35 -0.08
CA LEU A 575 9.88 -6.09 -0.06
C LEU A 575 9.30 -5.05 -1.01
N ASN A 576 8.83 -5.44 -2.21
CA ASN A 576 8.14 -4.51 -3.10
C ASN A 576 6.80 -4.05 -2.50
N ARG A 577 6.09 -4.91 -1.74
CA ARG A 577 4.90 -4.49 -1.01
C ARG A 577 5.22 -3.45 0.06
N LEU A 578 6.31 -3.66 0.80
CA LEU A 578 6.77 -2.69 1.79
C LEU A 578 7.15 -1.36 1.12
N ALA A 579 7.96 -1.41 0.06
CA ALA A 579 8.39 -0.21 -0.67
C ALA A 579 7.20 0.57 -1.24
N ASN A 580 6.26 -0.11 -1.89
CA ASN A 580 5.02 0.51 -2.40
C ASN A 580 4.16 1.06 -1.25
N GLY A 581 4.00 0.29 -0.18
CA GLY A 581 3.25 0.73 0.99
C GLY A 581 3.85 1.96 1.66
N ILE A 582 5.17 2.14 1.66
CA ILE A 582 5.85 3.34 2.17
C ILE A 582 5.67 4.52 1.20
N ASP A 583 5.83 4.33 -0.10
CA ASP A 583 5.85 5.37 -1.13
C ASP A 583 4.42 5.87 -1.45
N GLU A 584 3.55 4.99 -1.94
CA GLU A 584 2.23 5.34 -2.48
C GLU A 584 1.04 4.97 -1.55
N GLY A 585 1.30 4.29 -0.40
CA GLY A 585 0.26 3.99 0.59
C GLY A 585 -0.63 2.80 0.30
N ASP A 586 -0.11 1.61 0.13
CA ASP A 586 -0.84 0.35 -0.15
C ASP A 586 -1.66 0.41 -1.47
N ASP A 587 -1.07 1.06 -2.48
CA ASP A 587 -1.64 1.09 -3.83
C ASP A 587 -1.45 -0.24 -4.54
N ARG A 588 -2.57 -0.97 -4.69
CA ARG A 588 -2.57 -2.27 -5.37
C ARG A 588 -2.19 -2.19 -6.85
N ILE A 589 -2.48 -1.09 -7.53
CA ILE A 589 -2.21 -0.92 -8.96
C ILE A 589 -0.71 -0.80 -9.19
N GLU A 590 -0.07 0.12 -8.47
CA GLU A 590 1.38 0.34 -8.54
C GLU A 590 2.14 -0.91 -8.10
N TYR A 591 1.74 -1.52 -6.98
CA TYR A 591 2.34 -2.75 -6.47
C TYR A 591 2.32 -3.89 -7.50
N MET A 592 1.15 -4.16 -8.09
CA MET A 592 1.04 -5.24 -9.09
C MET A 592 1.80 -4.92 -10.37
N TYR A 593 1.81 -3.66 -10.80
CA TYR A 593 2.60 -3.23 -11.94
C TYR A 593 4.10 -3.42 -11.70
N ASP A 594 4.61 -3.02 -10.53
CA ASP A 594 6.00 -3.18 -10.12
C ASP A 594 6.41 -4.66 -10.07
N ILE A 595 5.57 -5.53 -9.49
CA ILE A 595 5.81 -6.99 -9.52
C ILE A 595 5.91 -7.50 -10.96
N GLY A 596 4.98 -7.10 -11.83
CA GLY A 596 5.03 -7.50 -13.25
C GLY A 596 6.32 -7.11 -13.94
N LYS A 597 6.90 -5.96 -13.59
CA LYS A 597 8.12 -5.42 -14.17
C LYS A 597 9.39 -6.06 -13.59
N TYR A 598 9.47 -6.20 -12.27
CA TYR A 598 10.71 -6.58 -11.59
C TYR A 598 10.88 -8.09 -11.40
N LEU A 599 9.80 -8.86 -11.28
CA LEU A 599 9.88 -10.30 -11.04
C LEU A 599 10.66 -11.06 -12.12
N PRO A 600 10.43 -10.85 -13.45
CA PRO A 600 11.20 -11.56 -14.48
C PRO A 600 12.68 -11.19 -14.45
N THR A 601 12.99 -9.90 -14.29
CA THR A 601 14.39 -9.42 -14.27
C THR A 601 15.16 -10.01 -13.09
N SER A 602 14.52 -10.12 -11.93
CA SER A 602 15.11 -10.71 -10.72
C SER A 602 15.35 -12.21 -10.86
N VAL A 603 14.39 -12.97 -11.45
CA VAL A 603 14.54 -14.42 -11.68
C VAL A 603 15.60 -14.70 -12.76
N ILE A 604 15.70 -13.86 -13.80
CA ILE A 604 16.77 -13.94 -14.79
C ILE A 604 18.13 -13.73 -14.12
N LEU A 605 18.24 -12.69 -13.29
CA LEU A 605 19.48 -12.36 -12.58
C LEU A 605 19.88 -13.51 -11.64
N PHE A 606 18.94 -14.03 -10.85
CA PHE A 606 19.15 -15.20 -10.01
C PHE A 606 19.67 -16.41 -10.81
N THR A 607 19.06 -16.70 -11.95
CA THR A 607 19.44 -17.81 -12.81
C THR A 607 20.85 -17.65 -13.36
N ILE A 608 21.16 -16.48 -13.91
CA ILE A 608 22.49 -16.16 -14.49
C ILE A 608 23.56 -16.29 -13.40
N VAL A 609 23.35 -15.68 -12.23
CA VAL A 609 24.33 -15.72 -11.14
C VAL A 609 24.47 -17.13 -10.59
N THR A 610 23.37 -17.89 -10.46
CA THR A 610 23.43 -19.30 -10.02
C THR A 610 24.27 -20.14 -10.99
N ILE A 611 24.05 -20.02 -12.30
CA ILE A 611 24.81 -20.78 -13.31
C ILE A 611 26.27 -20.36 -13.31
N LEU A 612 26.57 -19.07 -13.33
CA LEU A 612 27.95 -18.57 -13.31
C LEU A 612 28.68 -19.01 -12.03
N SER A 613 28.03 -18.94 -10.89
CA SER A 613 28.57 -19.37 -9.61
C SER A 613 28.85 -20.87 -9.58
N ILE A 614 27.92 -21.67 -10.10
CA ILE A 614 28.10 -23.14 -10.22
C ILE A 614 29.31 -23.47 -11.13
N LEU A 615 29.42 -22.84 -12.30
CA LEU A 615 30.53 -23.04 -13.24
C LEU A 615 31.87 -22.61 -12.63
N PHE A 616 31.91 -21.45 -12.00
CA PHE A 616 33.11 -20.92 -11.35
C PHE A 616 33.60 -21.84 -10.25
N PHE A 617 32.74 -22.29 -9.34
CA PHE A 617 33.14 -23.16 -8.25
C PHE A 617 33.38 -24.59 -8.68
N GLN A 618 32.75 -25.05 -9.77
CA GLN A 618 33.03 -26.39 -10.33
C GLN A 618 34.43 -26.45 -10.97
N SER A 619 34.93 -25.35 -11.52
CA SER A 619 36.33 -25.29 -12.03
C SER A 619 37.37 -25.27 -10.91
N MET A 620 37.00 -24.99 -9.67
CA MET A 620 37.85 -24.96 -8.48
C MET A 620 37.77 -26.27 -7.68
N SER A 621 36.81 -27.18 -7.97
CA SER A 621 36.76 -28.49 -7.32
C SER A 621 37.82 -29.42 -7.94
N PRO A 622 38.65 -30.08 -7.13
CA PRO A 622 39.68 -31.01 -7.63
C PRO A 622 39.10 -32.20 -8.39
#